data_f814987c09e0a4a2e67cff5a6f0b83d6
#
_entry.id   f814987c09e0a4a2e67cff5a6f0b83d6
#
_cell.length_a   1.000
_cell.length_b   1.000
_cell.length_c   1.000
_cell.angle_alpha   90.00
_cell.angle_beta   90.00
_cell.angle_gamma   90.00
#
_symmetry.space_group_name_H-M   'P 1'
#
loop_
_entity.id
_entity.type
_entity.pdbx_description
1 polymer ?
#
loop_
_entity_poly.entity_id
_entity_poly.type
_entity_poly.pdbx_seq_one_letter_code
_entity_poly.pdbx_strand_id
1 'polypeptide(L)'
;VSKKNYPVEATEWILQNLDVKNIKLFNEYNYGSYLLYKGVPVFIDSRADLYAPEFNGKRAENGEYDGRDIFTDFIKTSSMERYYEDTFEKYDITHIILKKKSKLNTFISNDSGFLEMYNDDNFVVYERCK
;
A
#
# COMPACT_ATOMS: atom_id res chain seq x y z
N VAL A 1 -21.90 -2.41 0.36
CA VAL A 1 -20.47 -2.76 0.37
C VAL A 1 -20.08 -3.23 1.78
N SER A 2 -19.36 -4.36 1.85
CA SER A 2 -18.92 -4.93 3.11
C SER A 2 -17.85 -4.05 3.76
N LYS A 3 -18.13 -3.49 4.94
CA LYS A 3 -17.17 -2.69 5.70
C LYS A 3 -16.04 -3.54 6.29
N LYS A 4 -16.22 -4.85 6.34
CA LYS A 4 -15.19 -5.79 6.78
C LYS A 4 -14.11 -6.00 5.69
N ASN A 5 -14.53 -6.01 4.43
CA ASN A 5 -13.67 -6.30 3.30
C ASN A 5 -13.18 -5.06 2.56
N TYR A 6 -13.94 -3.96 2.66
CA TYR A 6 -13.63 -2.71 1.98
C TYR A 6 -13.53 -1.57 2.98
N PRO A 7 -12.51 -0.71 2.83
CA PRO A 7 -12.25 0.36 3.79
C PRO A 7 -13.15 1.58 3.55
N VAL A 8 -14.45 1.43 3.72
CA VAL A 8 -15.42 2.49 3.41
C VAL A 8 -15.15 3.75 4.23
N GLU A 9 -15.11 3.61 5.55
CA GLU A 9 -14.94 4.76 6.45
C GLU A 9 -13.50 5.30 6.40
N ALA A 10 -12.51 4.41 6.32
CA ALA A 10 -11.12 4.82 6.20
C ALA A 10 -10.87 5.62 4.92
N THR A 11 -11.49 5.20 3.81
CA THR A 11 -11.38 5.90 2.53
C THR A 11 -11.97 7.31 2.62
N GLU A 12 -13.15 7.44 3.23
CA GLU A 12 -13.75 8.76 3.45
C GLU A 12 -12.86 9.64 4.31
N TRP A 13 -12.27 9.08 5.36
CA TRP A 13 -11.35 9.81 6.21
C TRP A 13 -10.13 10.30 5.42
N ILE A 14 -9.55 9.44 4.59
CA ILE A 14 -8.41 9.80 3.74
C ILE A 14 -8.76 10.98 2.83
N LEU A 15 -9.91 10.88 2.14
CA LEU A 15 -10.34 11.93 1.21
C LEU A 15 -10.60 13.26 1.90
N GLN A 16 -11.05 13.24 3.16
CA GLN A 16 -11.36 14.45 3.91
C GLN A 16 -10.15 15.05 4.63
N ASN A 17 -9.15 14.25 4.97
CA ASN A 17 -8.08 14.69 5.86
C ASN A 17 -6.68 14.69 5.23
N LEU A 18 -6.46 14.00 4.13
CA LEU A 18 -5.17 13.93 3.47
C LEU A 18 -5.23 14.57 2.09
N ASP A 19 -4.11 15.15 1.66
CA ASP A 19 -3.98 15.66 0.30
C ASP A 19 -3.60 14.52 -0.63
N VAL A 20 -4.62 13.85 -1.18
CA VAL A 20 -4.44 12.63 -1.97
C VAL A 20 -3.58 12.82 -3.22
N LYS A 21 -3.41 14.05 -3.69
CA LYS A 21 -2.56 14.33 -4.84
C LYS A 21 -1.08 14.27 -4.49
N ASN A 22 -0.75 14.44 -3.22
CA ASN A 22 0.64 14.55 -2.77
C ASN A 22 1.09 13.41 -1.85
N ILE A 23 0.19 12.50 -1.49
CA ILE A 23 0.56 11.32 -0.72
C ILE A 23 0.96 10.17 -1.64
N LYS A 24 1.75 9.25 -1.08
CA LYS A 24 2.06 7.97 -1.70
C LYS A 24 1.61 6.88 -0.74
N LEU A 25 0.50 6.25 -1.06
CA LEU A 25 -0.16 5.30 -0.19
C LEU A 25 0.33 3.88 -0.48
N PHE A 26 0.60 3.11 0.57
CA PHE A 26 0.75 1.66 0.47
C PHE A 26 -0.56 1.02 0.94
N ASN A 27 -1.13 0.13 0.13
CA ASN A 27 -2.37 -0.56 0.44
C ASN A 27 -2.25 -2.05 0.11
N GLU A 28 -3.16 -2.84 0.66
CA GLU A 28 -3.24 -4.24 0.33
C GLU A 28 -4.02 -4.47 -0.96
N TYR A 29 -3.73 -5.59 -1.62
CA TYR A 29 -4.24 -5.94 -2.94
C TYR A 29 -5.77 -6.00 -3.00
N ASN A 30 -6.40 -6.60 -1.98
CA ASN A 30 -7.82 -6.98 -2.07
C ASN A 30 -8.79 -5.81 -2.19
N TYR A 31 -8.40 -4.62 -1.76
CA TYR A 31 -9.27 -3.46 -1.83
C TYR A 31 -8.66 -2.27 -2.60
N GLY A 32 -7.56 -2.52 -3.32
CA GLY A 32 -6.93 -1.47 -4.11
C GLY A 32 -7.85 -0.87 -5.16
N SER A 33 -8.63 -1.71 -5.85
CA SER A 33 -9.56 -1.24 -6.86
C SER A 33 -10.67 -0.37 -6.25
N TYR A 34 -11.11 -0.69 -5.04
CA TYR A 34 -12.08 0.14 -4.33
C TYR A 34 -11.52 1.53 -4.05
N LEU A 35 -10.29 1.61 -3.52
CA LEU A 35 -9.63 2.88 -3.27
C LEU A 35 -9.49 3.71 -4.54
N LEU A 36 -9.04 3.07 -5.62
CA LEU A 36 -8.84 3.74 -6.90
C LEU A 36 -10.16 4.29 -7.45
N TYR A 37 -11.23 3.50 -7.37
CA TYR A 37 -12.56 3.93 -7.80
C TYR A 37 -13.01 5.16 -7.02
N LYS A 38 -12.69 5.25 -5.74
CA LYS A 38 -13.05 6.38 -4.88
C LYS A 38 -12.14 7.60 -5.04
N GLY A 39 -11.10 7.52 -5.87
CA GLY A 39 -10.21 8.64 -6.13
C GLY A 39 -8.98 8.71 -5.24
N VAL A 40 -8.64 7.62 -4.56
CA VAL A 40 -7.43 7.52 -3.74
C VAL A 40 -6.34 6.82 -4.55
N PRO A 41 -5.13 7.39 -4.67
CA PRO A 41 -4.04 6.71 -5.37
C PRO A 41 -3.67 5.43 -4.65
N VAL A 42 -3.31 4.40 -5.42
CA VAL A 42 -3.03 3.08 -4.86
C VAL A 42 -1.61 2.62 -5.17
N PHE A 43 -1.07 1.78 -4.29
CA PHE A 43 0.17 1.07 -4.53
C PHE A 43 -0.08 -0.12 -5.47
N ILE A 44 -1.17 -0.85 -5.21
CA ILE A 44 -1.51 -2.05 -5.98
C ILE A 44 -3.04 -2.22 -6.03
N ASP A 45 -3.54 -2.78 -7.13
CA ASP A 45 -4.95 -3.11 -7.30
C ASP A 45 -5.11 -4.43 -8.06
N SER A 46 -6.35 -4.77 -8.44
CA SER A 46 -6.66 -6.04 -9.10
C SER A 46 -6.04 -6.20 -10.50
N ARG A 47 -5.40 -5.15 -11.03
CA ARG A 47 -4.66 -5.24 -12.29
C ARG A 47 -3.21 -5.63 -12.05
N ALA A 48 -2.96 -6.52 -11.09
CA ALA A 48 -1.62 -6.86 -10.64
C ALA A 48 -0.68 -7.29 -11.77
N ASP A 49 -1.19 -7.95 -12.79
CA ASP A 49 -0.38 -8.38 -13.94
C ASP A 49 0.28 -7.20 -14.66
N LEU A 50 -0.33 -6.02 -14.60
CA LEU A 50 0.22 -4.82 -15.22
C LEU A 50 1.38 -4.22 -14.43
N TYR A 51 1.61 -4.69 -13.22
CA TYR A 51 2.72 -4.24 -12.38
C TYR A 51 3.96 -5.13 -12.54
N ALA A 52 3.88 -6.19 -13.34
CA ALA A 52 5.02 -7.04 -13.63
C ALA A 52 6.01 -6.29 -14.52
N PRO A 53 7.33 -6.56 -14.41
CA PRO A 53 8.34 -5.86 -15.19
C PRO A 53 8.12 -5.92 -16.71
N GLU A 54 7.54 -7.02 -17.21
CA GLU A 54 7.23 -7.20 -18.61
C GLU A 54 6.30 -6.11 -19.15
N PHE A 55 5.51 -5.47 -18.28
CA PHE A 55 4.56 -4.43 -18.69
C PHE A 55 4.96 -3.03 -18.24
N ASN A 56 5.83 -2.92 -17.22
CA ASN A 56 6.14 -1.64 -16.59
C ASN A 56 7.60 -1.24 -16.68
N GLY A 57 8.48 -2.17 -17.00
CA GLY A 57 9.90 -1.93 -17.08
C GLY A 57 10.40 -1.96 -18.52
N LYS A 58 11.61 -1.48 -18.70
CA LYS A 58 12.34 -1.63 -19.97
C LYS A 58 13.33 -2.77 -19.81
N ARG A 59 13.59 -3.48 -20.89
CA ARG A 59 14.57 -4.54 -20.88
C ARG A 59 15.96 -3.94 -20.84
N ALA A 60 16.75 -4.34 -19.84
CA ALA A 60 18.14 -3.92 -19.71
C ALA A 60 19.01 -4.67 -20.74
N GLU A 61 20.27 -4.20 -20.92
CA GLU A 61 21.20 -4.80 -21.87
C GLU A 61 21.51 -6.28 -21.58
N ASN A 62 21.48 -6.66 -20.30
CA ASN A 62 21.71 -8.05 -19.89
C ASN A 62 20.51 -8.96 -20.09
N GLY A 63 19.42 -8.44 -20.68
CA GLY A 63 18.19 -9.19 -20.93
C GLY A 63 17.20 -9.18 -19.78
N GLU A 64 17.53 -8.58 -18.66
CA GLU A 64 16.61 -8.41 -17.54
C GLU A 64 15.76 -7.17 -17.71
N TYR A 65 14.60 -7.14 -17.03
CA TYR A 65 13.75 -5.96 -17.02
C TYR A 65 14.25 -4.98 -15.97
N ASP A 66 14.31 -3.69 -16.30
CA ASP A 66 14.77 -2.64 -15.41
C ASP A 66 13.64 -1.96 -14.64
N GLY A 67 12.41 -2.40 -14.86
CA GLY A 67 11.24 -1.88 -14.14
C GLY A 67 11.13 -2.47 -12.74
N ARG A 68 10.34 -1.81 -11.91
CA ARG A 68 10.04 -2.31 -10.57
C ARG A 68 8.99 -3.40 -10.67
N ASP A 69 9.24 -4.54 -10.01
CA ASP A 69 8.23 -5.57 -9.84
C ASP A 69 7.40 -5.25 -8.60
N ILE A 70 6.42 -4.37 -8.78
CA ILE A 70 5.57 -3.90 -7.69
C ILE A 70 4.80 -5.04 -7.06
N PHE A 71 4.33 -5.98 -7.88
CA PHE A 71 3.57 -7.13 -7.37
C PHE A 71 4.43 -8.00 -6.46
N THR A 72 5.64 -8.32 -6.87
CA THR A 72 6.57 -9.11 -6.05
C THR A 72 6.94 -8.36 -4.77
N ASP A 73 7.22 -7.06 -4.88
CA ASP A 73 7.54 -6.24 -3.71
C ASP A 73 6.37 -6.20 -2.73
N PHE A 74 5.13 -6.11 -3.22
CA PHE A 74 3.95 -6.18 -2.38
C PHE A 74 3.84 -7.53 -1.65
N ILE A 75 3.94 -8.63 -2.39
CA ILE A 75 3.81 -9.98 -1.81
C ILE A 75 4.86 -10.20 -0.72
N LYS A 76 6.11 -9.91 -1.01
CA LYS A 76 7.19 -10.13 -0.04
C LYS A 76 7.08 -9.23 1.19
N THR A 77 6.64 -8.00 1.00
CA THR A 77 6.45 -7.07 2.11
C THR A 77 5.29 -7.51 3.00
N SER A 78 4.17 -7.87 2.39
CA SER A 78 2.95 -8.29 3.13
C SER A 78 3.15 -9.60 3.87
N SER A 79 3.97 -10.50 3.33
CA SER A 79 4.28 -11.78 3.98
C SER A 79 5.43 -11.69 4.98
N MET A 80 6.04 -10.51 5.13
CA MET A 80 7.20 -10.29 6.00
C MET A 80 8.47 -11.00 5.54
N GLU A 81 8.55 -11.39 4.28
CA GLU A 81 9.79 -11.92 3.68
C GLU A 81 10.78 -10.80 3.37
N ARG A 82 10.30 -9.58 3.32
CA ARG A 82 11.10 -8.36 3.13
C ARG A 82 10.75 -7.38 4.22
N TYR A 83 11.76 -6.69 4.74
CA TYR A 83 11.52 -5.65 5.72
C TYR A 83 10.71 -4.52 5.09
N TYR A 84 9.58 -4.19 5.70
CA TYR A 84 8.63 -3.22 5.13
C TYR A 84 9.25 -1.84 4.91
N GLU A 85 10.15 -1.40 5.79
CA GLU A 85 10.76 -0.07 5.65
C GLU A 85 11.60 0.03 4.37
N ASP A 86 12.24 -1.05 3.94
CA ASP A 86 12.98 -1.07 2.68
C ASP A 86 12.05 -0.85 1.49
N THR A 87 10.90 -1.47 1.51
CA THR A 87 9.89 -1.27 0.46
C THR A 87 9.33 0.15 0.50
N PHE A 88 9.00 0.64 1.69
CA PHE A 88 8.45 1.98 1.82
C PHE A 88 9.43 3.06 1.38
N GLU A 89 10.70 2.88 1.67
CA GLU A 89 11.74 3.80 1.19
C GLU A 89 11.92 3.73 -0.32
N LYS A 90 11.92 2.52 -0.88
CA LYS A 90 12.05 2.32 -2.32
C LYS A 90 10.98 3.07 -3.12
N TYR A 91 9.76 3.11 -2.61
CA TYR A 91 8.62 3.73 -3.30
C TYR A 91 8.21 5.07 -2.72
N ASP A 92 8.99 5.63 -1.80
CA ASP A 92 8.71 6.91 -1.15
C ASP A 92 7.32 6.95 -0.50
N ILE A 93 6.93 5.86 0.14
CA ILE A 93 5.62 5.75 0.78
C ILE A 93 5.50 6.75 1.92
N THR A 94 4.42 7.49 1.94
CA THR A 94 4.12 8.47 2.99
C THR A 94 3.07 7.98 3.97
N HIS A 95 2.12 7.18 3.48
CA HIS A 95 0.98 6.70 4.28
C HIS A 95 0.70 5.24 3.97
N ILE A 96 0.17 4.54 4.96
CA ILE A 96 -0.12 3.11 4.85
C ILE A 96 -1.55 2.85 5.33
N ILE A 97 -2.33 2.09 4.56
CA ILE A 97 -3.63 1.58 4.98
C ILE A 97 -3.55 0.05 5.04
N LEU A 98 -3.98 -0.52 6.15
CA LEU A 98 -3.94 -1.97 6.38
C LEU A 98 -5.22 -2.45 7.04
N LYS A 99 -5.56 -3.72 6.79
CA LYS A 99 -6.50 -4.41 7.67
C LYS A 99 -5.87 -4.57 9.04
N LYS A 100 -6.63 -4.33 10.10
CA LYS A 100 -6.12 -4.43 11.47
C LYS A 100 -5.60 -5.84 11.80
N LYS A 101 -6.18 -6.86 11.17
CA LYS A 101 -5.79 -8.25 11.38
C LYS A 101 -4.62 -8.70 10.51
N SER A 102 -4.09 -7.84 9.65
CA SER A 102 -2.99 -8.24 8.78
C SER A 102 -1.71 -8.50 9.57
N LYS A 103 -0.90 -9.43 9.05
CA LYS A 103 0.40 -9.75 9.65
C LYS A 103 1.30 -8.50 9.72
N LEU A 104 1.29 -7.72 8.65
CA LEU A 104 2.10 -6.51 8.56
C LEU A 104 1.71 -5.50 9.66
N ASN A 105 0.42 -5.37 9.94
CA ASN A 105 -0.04 -4.46 10.98
C ASN A 105 0.45 -4.86 12.37
N THR A 106 0.63 -6.14 12.63
CA THR A 106 1.17 -6.61 13.91
C THR A 106 2.52 -5.95 14.21
N PHE A 107 3.34 -5.75 13.18
CA PHE A 107 4.65 -5.13 13.34
C PHE A 107 4.58 -3.60 13.30
N ILE A 108 3.85 -3.05 12.34
CA ILE A 108 3.75 -1.59 12.18
C ILE A 108 3.09 -0.93 13.38
N SER A 109 2.08 -1.56 13.98
CA SER A 109 1.40 -1.01 15.15
C SER A 109 2.32 -0.84 16.35
N ASN A 110 3.44 -1.54 16.38
CA ASN A 110 4.44 -1.46 17.46
C ASN A 110 5.69 -0.69 17.04
N ASP A 111 5.70 -0.10 15.87
CA ASP A 111 6.85 0.63 15.33
C ASP A 111 6.64 2.13 15.51
N SER A 112 7.53 2.77 16.29
CA SER A 112 7.45 4.20 16.58
C SER A 112 7.69 5.09 15.34
N GLY A 113 8.14 4.51 14.24
CA GLY A 113 8.31 5.23 12.96
C GLY A 113 7.00 5.47 12.22
N PHE A 114 5.88 5.04 12.78
CA PHE A 114 4.56 5.18 12.17
C PHE A 114 3.58 5.78 13.16
N LEU A 115 2.86 6.80 12.71
CA LEU A 115 1.85 7.48 13.52
C LEU A 115 0.47 7.03 13.06
N GLU A 116 -0.31 6.45 13.97
CA GLU A 116 -1.69 6.08 13.67
C GLU A 116 -2.53 7.34 13.50
N MET A 117 -3.13 7.49 12.32
CA MET A 117 -3.94 8.66 11.96
C MET A 117 -5.43 8.37 12.04
N TYR A 118 -5.81 7.13 11.81
CA TYR A 118 -7.20 6.70 11.78
C TYR A 118 -7.28 5.20 12.09
N ASN A 119 -8.31 4.79 12.81
CA ASN A 119 -8.63 3.37 12.92
C ASN A 119 -10.13 3.17 13.11
N ASP A 120 -10.61 2.03 12.65
CA ASP A 120 -11.95 1.55 12.95
C ASP A 120 -11.86 0.06 13.30
N ASP A 121 -12.98 -0.66 13.29
CA ASP A 121 -12.96 -2.07 13.69
C ASP A 121 -12.16 -2.96 12.74
N ASN A 122 -11.95 -2.53 11.49
CA ASN A 122 -11.40 -3.39 10.45
C ASN A 122 -10.14 -2.84 9.78
N PHE A 123 -9.93 -1.53 9.77
CA PHE A 123 -8.84 -0.89 9.06
C PHE A 123 -8.12 0.14 9.92
N VAL A 124 -6.88 0.41 9.56
CA VAL A 124 -6.05 1.41 10.21
C VAL A 124 -5.25 2.17 9.15
N VAL A 125 -5.04 3.45 9.36
CA VAL A 125 -4.23 4.31 8.50
C VAL A 125 -3.09 4.90 9.30
N TYR A 126 -1.87 4.79 8.79
CA TYR A 126 -0.68 5.35 9.40
C TYR A 126 -0.04 6.39 8.51
N GLU A 127 0.62 7.36 9.14
CA GLU A 127 1.59 8.23 8.49
C GLU A 127 2.99 7.69 8.80
N ARG A 128 3.83 7.60 7.78
CA ARG A 128 5.22 7.20 7.96
C ARG A 128 6.02 8.43 8.37
N CYS A 129 6.68 8.37 9.53
CA CYS A 129 7.36 9.50 10.15
C CYS A 129 8.80 9.62 9.68
N LYS A 130 8.98 9.79 8.39
CA LYS A 130 10.33 10.00 7.82
C LYS A 130 10.35 11.07 6.78
#